data_ea8b09cc39187561395eae6070527fe4
#
_entry.id   ea8b09cc39187561395eae6070527fe4
#
_cell.length_a   1.000
_cell.length_b   1.000
_cell.length_c   1.000
_cell.angle_alpha   90.00
_cell.angle_beta   90.00
_cell.angle_gamma   90.00
#
_symmetry.space_group_name_H-M   'P 1'
#
loop_
_entity.id
_entity.type
_entity.pdbx_description
1 polymer ?
#
loop_
_entity_poly.entity_id
_entity_poly.type
_entity_poly.pdbx_seq_one_letter_code
_entity_poly.pdbx_strand_id
1 'polypeptide(L)'
;MVVVILIGVLAVMAIPAMTTAQIDRRAYNDAILVAELFREARTRAMGRGSAEMILMTSPGSAAGGDRGTFQLWEGQVMAALSILPVGSPMSTCGFPTVWPALAATPGTVLAAGATAQLVDGVNLNGTIESQDQIWTTITGPGGVNMSSGAYMCFTPLGRTYFTAGNGGTNFVSGTPFLGELQISVQRALGGVQVGITRTVVVPNSGATRIVSK
;
A
#
# COMPACT_ATOMS: atom_id res chain seq x y z
N MET A 1 -35.00 23.92 33.30
CA MET A 1 -34.53 24.70 32.14
C MET A 1 -33.01 24.85 32.13
N VAL A 2 -32.34 25.36 33.15
CA VAL A 2 -30.88 25.59 33.18
C VAL A 2 -30.07 24.31 32.90
N VAL A 3 -30.44 23.18 33.48
CA VAL A 3 -29.75 21.89 33.30
C VAL A 3 -29.78 21.41 31.84
N VAL A 4 -30.90 21.60 31.14
CA VAL A 4 -31.03 21.19 29.72
C VAL A 4 -30.14 22.04 28.82
N ILE A 5 -30.04 23.34 29.12
CA ILE A 5 -29.15 24.26 28.39
C ILE A 5 -27.68 23.85 28.60
N LEU A 6 -27.26 23.53 29.82
CA LEU A 6 -25.91 23.10 30.15
C LEU A 6 -25.54 21.79 29.41
N ILE A 7 -26.45 20.82 29.41
CA ILE A 7 -26.23 19.53 28.67
C ILE A 7 -26.13 19.81 27.18
N GLY A 8 -26.95 20.68 26.61
CA GLY A 8 -26.91 21.07 25.22
C GLY A 8 -25.56 21.69 24.80
N VAL A 9 -25.04 22.60 25.61
CA VAL A 9 -23.73 23.24 25.35
C VAL A 9 -22.59 22.22 25.43
N LEU A 10 -22.60 21.33 26.42
CA LEU A 10 -21.59 20.30 26.57
C LEU A 10 -21.63 19.30 25.39
N ALA A 11 -22.82 18.92 24.92
CA ALA A 11 -22.99 18.03 23.79
C ALA A 11 -22.41 18.63 22.49
N VAL A 12 -22.66 19.90 22.23
CA VAL A 12 -22.13 20.58 21.02
C VAL A 12 -20.60 20.62 21.03
N MET A 13 -19.96 20.76 22.19
CA MET A 13 -18.49 20.74 22.27
C MET A 13 -17.90 19.33 22.17
N ALA A 14 -18.62 18.29 22.60
CA ALA A 14 -18.13 16.91 22.62
C ALA A 14 -18.13 16.26 21.22
N ILE A 15 -19.11 16.56 20.37
CA ILE A 15 -19.28 15.93 19.06
C ILE A 15 -18.04 16.08 18.15
N PRO A 16 -17.45 17.28 17.94
CA PRO A 16 -16.29 17.40 17.06
C PRO A 16 -15.03 16.70 17.59
N ALA A 17 -14.88 16.59 18.90
CA ALA A 17 -13.75 15.86 19.49
C ALA A 17 -13.87 14.35 19.26
N MET A 18 -15.06 13.78 19.35
CA MET A 18 -15.30 12.35 19.11
C MET A 18 -15.07 11.96 17.64
N THR A 19 -15.55 12.78 16.70
CA THR A 19 -15.35 12.53 15.26
C THR A 19 -13.86 12.55 14.89
N THR A 20 -13.12 13.51 15.41
CA THR A 20 -11.66 13.60 15.23
C THR A 20 -10.94 12.34 15.72
N ALA A 21 -11.27 11.87 16.92
CA ALA A 21 -10.66 10.68 17.49
C ALA A 21 -10.99 9.40 16.68
N GLN A 22 -12.21 9.32 16.12
CA GLN A 22 -12.60 8.18 15.27
C GLN A 22 -11.79 8.15 13.96
N ILE A 23 -11.58 9.29 13.31
CA ILE A 23 -10.82 9.38 12.07
C ILE A 23 -9.34 9.05 12.32
N ASP A 24 -8.76 9.53 13.43
CA ASP A 24 -7.39 9.19 13.80
C ASP A 24 -7.21 7.69 14.10
N ARG A 25 -8.22 7.04 14.67
CA ARG A 25 -8.24 5.56 14.84
C ARG A 25 -8.30 4.84 13.50
N ARG A 26 -9.11 5.31 12.54
CA ARG A 26 -9.16 4.74 11.19
C ARG A 26 -7.80 4.84 10.51
N ALA A 27 -7.17 6.01 10.50
CA ALA A 27 -5.83 6.18 9.94
C ALA A 27 -4.79 5.23 10.57
N TYR A 28 -4.91 4.97 11.88
CA TYR A 28 -4.04 3.98 12.55
C TYR A 28 -4.33 2.55 12.11
N ASN A 29 -5.60 2.16 12.01
CA ASN A 29 -5.99 0.84 11.54
C ASN A 29 -5.54 0.60 10.08
N ASP A 30 -5.68 1.59 9.22
CA ASP A 30 -5.24 1.51 7.83
C ASP A 30 -3.71 1.34 7.74
N ALA A 31 -2.96 2.04 8.58
CA ALA A 31 -1.51 1.85 8.67
C ALA A 31 -1.14 0.43 9.14
N ILE A 32 -1.92 -0.16 10.07
CA ILE A 32 -1.73 -1.55 10.50
C ILE A 32 -2.00 -2.51 9.33
N LEU A 33 -3.13 -2.37 8.64
CA LEU A 33 -3.48 -3.24 7.50
C LEU A 33 -2.40 -3.22 6.42
N VAL A 34 -1.90 -2.03 6.08
CA VAL A 34 -0.79 -1.90 5.14
C VAL A 34 0.47 -2.60 5.66
N ALA A 35 0.82 -2.40 6.93
CA ALA A 35 2.00 -3.04 7.53
C ALA A 35 1.89 -4.58 7.55
N GLU A 36 0.70 -5.11 7.83
CA GLU A 36 0.41 -6.54 7.82
C GLU A 36 0.53 -7.13 6.43
N LEU A 37 0.04 -6.45 5.39
CA LEU A 37 0.17 -6.89 4.01
C LEU A 37 1.64 -7.08 3.60
N PHE A 38 2.54 -6.17 4.00
CA PHE A 38 3.98 -6.32 3.74
C PHE A 38 4.62 -7.49 4.51
N ARG A 39 4.17 -7.72 5.75
CA ARG A 39 4.63 -8.87 6.54
C ARG A 39 4.15 -10.18 5.94
N GLU A 40 2.90 -10.21 5.51
CA GLU A 40 2.31 -11.37 4.83
C GLU A 40 3.06 -11.67 3.54
N ALA A 41 3.28 -10.69 2.67
CA ALA A 41 4.02 -10.86 1.43
C ALA A 41 5.38 -11.53 1.66
N ARG A 42 6.14 -11.03 2.63
CA ARG A 42 7.44 -11.61 2.98
C ARG A 42 7.33 -13.03 3.52
N THR A 43 6.40 -13.26 4.44
CA THR A 43 6.22 -14.58 5.06
C THR A 43 5.78 -15.61 4.03
N ARG A 44 4.86 -15.24 3.13
CA ARG A 44 4.41 -16.10 2.03
C ARG A 44 5.55 -16.39 1.07
N ALA A 45 6.32 -15.39 0.66
CA ALA A 45 7.46 -15.60 -0.23
C ALA A 45 8.42 -16.68 0.31
N MET A 46 8.78 -16.58 1.58
CA MET A 46 9.66 -17.54 2.23
C MET A 46 8.99 -18.91 2.46
N GLY A 47 7.71 -18.94 2.84
CA GLY A 47 7.00 -20.17 3.18
C GLY A 47 6.54 -20.97 1.96
N ARG A 48 6.16 -20.31 0.87
CA ARG A 48 5.65 -20.96 -0.35
C ARG A 48 6.72 -21.17 -1.42
N GLY A 49 7.89 -20.53 -1.28
CA GLY A 49 8.94 -20.58 -2.30
C GLY A 49 8.59 -19.81 -3.57
N SER A 50 7.59 -18.91 -3.51
CA SER A 50 7.14 -18.05 -4.60
C SER A 50 7.62 -16.61 -4.42
N ALA A 51 7.81 -15.88 -5.51
CA ALA A 51 7.98 -14.45 -5.44
C ALA A 51 6.61 -13.80 -5.18
N GLU A 52 6.59 -12.86 -4.24
CA GLU A 52 5.40 -12.10 -3.86
C GLU A 52 5.62 -10.62 -4.16
N MET A 53 4.68 -10.01 -4.85
CA MET A 53 4.78 -8.60 -5.20
C MET A 53 3.65 -7.79 -4.60
N ILE A 54 4.01 -6.69 -3.95
CA ILE A 54 3.06 -5.65 -3.56
C ILE A 54 3.07 -4.56 -4.62
N LEU A 55 1.91 -4.39 -5.23
CA LEU A 55 1.60 -3.31 -6.13
C LEU A 55 0.95 -2.19 -5.34
N MET A 56 1.55 -1.01 -5.39
CA MET A 56 1.07 0.19 -4.70
C MET A 56 0.60 1.19 -5.73
N THR A 57 -0.70 1.46 -5.78
CA THR A 57 -1.19 2.57 -6.61
C THR A 57 -0.99 3.88 -5.88
N SER A 58 -0.62 4.92 -6.61
CA SER A 58 -0.47 6.25 -6.04
C SER A 58 -1.80 6.76 -5.51
N PRO A 59 -1.80 7.44 -4.37
CA PRO A 59 -2.90 8.31 -4.02
C PRO A 59 -2.99 9.42 -5.08
N GLY A 60 -4.17 9.57 -5.67
CA GLY A 60 -4.45 10.69 -6.58
C GLY A 60 -4.42 12.04 -5.86
N SER A 61 -4.71 13.10 -6.61
CA SER A 61 -4.75 14.47 -6.05
C SER A 61 -5.83 14.61 -4.97
N ALA A 62 -5.59 15.52 -4.04
CA ALA A 62 -6.43 15.83 -2.87
C ALA A 62 -7.93 16.05 -3.14
N ALA A 63 -8.30 16.40 -4.35
CA ALA A 63 -9.65 16.82 -4.73
C ALA A 63 -10.62 15.69 -5.10
N GLY A 64 -10.48 14.50 -4.52
CA GLY A 64 -11.38 13.35 -4.77
C GLY A 64 -10.68 12.17 -5.46
N GLY A 65 -9.35 12.16 -5.41
CA GLY A 65 -8.55 11.12 -6.02
C GLY A 65 -8.42 9.86 -5.16
N ASP A 66 -7.80 8.88 -5.76
CA ASP A 66 -7.43 7.61 -5.16
C ASP A 66 -6.55 7.82 -3.92
N ARG A 67 -6.93 7.21 -2.81
CA ARG A 67 -6.19 7.23 -1.53
C ARG A 67 -5.07 6.19 -1.49
N GLY A 68 -4.98 5.40 -2.53
CA GLY A 68 -4.05 4.31 -2.70
C GLY A 68 -4.69 2.95 -2.46
N THR A 69 -4.26 2.02 -3.28
CA THR A 69 -4.55 0.60 -3.15
C THR A 69 -3.23 -0.15 -3.06
N PHE A 70 -3.20 -1.13 -2.19
CA PHE A 70 -2.06 -2.02 -2.00
C PHE A 70 -2.54 -3.42 -2.33
N GLN A 71 -1.95 -4.07 -3.32
CA GLN A 71 -2.36 -5.40 -3.77
C GLN A 71 -1.19 -6.37 -3.68
N LEU A 72 -1.42 -7.51 -3.08
CA LEU A 72 -0.45 -8.61 -2.98
C LEU A 72 -0.71 -9.63 -4.07
N TRP A 73 0.30 -9.88 -4.87
CA TRP A 73 0.28 -10.80 -6.00
C TRP A 73 1.33 -11.88 -5.86
N GLU A 74 0.95 -13.14 -6.06
CA GLU A 74 1.85 -14.29 -6.10
C GLU A 74 2.28 -14.59 -7.53
N GLY A 75 3.58 -14.71 -7.77
CA GLY A 75 4.13 -15.05 -9.08
C GLY A 75 3.88 -16.49 -9.46
N GLN A 76 3.39 -16.72 -10.68
CA GLN A 76 3.15 -18.05 -11.24
C GLN A 76 3.90 -18.24 -12.56
N VAL A 77 4.29 -19.48 -12.85
CA VAL A 77 4.99 -19.85 -14.08
C VAL A 77 4.04 -19.76 -15.27
N MET A 78 4.50 -19.07 -16.32
CA MET A 78 3.82 -19.01 -17.61
C MET A 78 4.08 -20.28 -18.44
N ALA A 79 3.14 -20.63 -19.32
CA ALA A 79 3.27 -21.71 -20.28
C ALA A 79 4.53 -21.62 -21.17
N ALA A 80 4.99 -20.41 -21.44
CA ALA A 80 6.16 -20.15 -22.30
C ALA A 80 7.53 -20.40 -21.64
N LEU A 81 7.57 -20.59 -20.31
CA LEU A 81 8.83 -20.81 -19.55
C LEU A 81 9.04 -22.29 -19.17
N SER A 82 8.48 -23.17 -19.82
CA SER A 82 7.91 -24.45 -19.52
C SER A 82 8.84 -25.66 -19.42
N ILE A 83 9.71 -25.70 -18.49
CA ILE A 83 10.09 -26.99 -17.87
C ILE A 83 9.27 -27.28 -16.59
N LEU A 84 8.49 -26.31 -16.14
CA LEU A 84 7.61 -26.43 -14.97
C LEU A 84 6.14 -26.39 -15.40
N PRO A 85 5.24 -27.07 -14.68
CA PRO A 85 3.81 -26.97 -14.93
C PRO A 85 3.31 -25.53 -14.84
N VAL A 86 2.40 -25.16 -15.74
CA VAL A 86 1.70 -23.85 -15.70
C VAL A 86 1.04 -23.67 -14.34
N GLY A 87 1.16 -22.48 -13.76
CA GLY A 87 0.63 -22.18 -12.43
C GLY A 87 1.52 -22.61 -11.26
N SER A 88 2.70 -23.19 -11.54
CA SER A 88 3.68 -23.44 -10.46
C SER A 88 4.20 -22.12 -9.87
N PRO A 89 4.54 -22.08 -8.58
CA PRO A 89 5.11 -20.89 -7.94
C PRO A 89 6.38 -20.42 -8.65
N MET A 90 6.51 -19.13 -8.90
CA MET A 90 7.71 -18.54 -9.50
C MET A 90 8.56 -17.87 -8.42
N SER A 91 9.84 -18.23 -8.33
CA SER A 91 10.73 -17.79 -7.26
C SER A 91 11.46 -16.46 -7.52
N THR A 92 11.23 -15.82 -8.66
CA THR A 92 11.95 -14.61 -9.07
C THR A 92 11.03 -13.46 -9.42
N CYS A 93 11.46 -12.24 -9.11
CA CYS A 93 10.77 -10.99 -9.48
C CYS A 93 11.05 -10.56 -10.94
N GLY A 94 12.03 -11.17 -11.60
CA GLY A 94 12.66 -10.66 -12.83
C GLY A 94 11.87 -10.80 -14.12
N PHE A 95 10.65 -11.35 -14.11
CA PHE A 95 9.83 -11.51 -15.32
C PHE A 95 8.70 -10.49 -15.34
N PRO A 96 8.88 -9.35 -16.04
CA PRO A 96 7.89 -8.27 -16.02
C PRO A 96 6.51 -8.66 -16.58
N THR A 97 6.46 -9.62 -17.50
CA THR A 97 5.21 -10.08 -18.12
C THR A 97 4.32 -10.91 -17.19
N VAL A 98 4.84 -11.35 -16.06
CA VAL A 98 4.08 -12.10 -15.05
C VAL A 98 3.21 -11.18 -14.20
N TRP A 99 3.71 -9.99 -13.94
CA TRP A 99 3.11 -9.07 -12.98
C TRP A 99 2.10 -8.11 -13.64
N PRO A 100 1.05 -7.74 -12.92
CA PRO A 100 0.14 -6.70 -13.40
C PRO A 100 0.86 -5.36 -13.52
N ALA A 101 0.53 -4.58 -14.53
CA ALA A 101 1.06 -3.24 -14.71
C ALA A 101 0.18 -2.19 -14.01
N LEU A 102 0.81 -1.12 -13.50
CA LEU A 102 0.07 0.08 -13.13
C LEU A 102 -0.45 0.78 -14.39
N ALA A 103 -1.73 1.11 -14.41
CA ALA A 103 -2.26 1.96 -15.47
C ALA A 103 -1.71 3.38 -15.35
N ALA A 104 -1.70 4.10 -16.46
CA ALA A 104 -1.38 5.53 -16.46
C ALA A 104 -2.40 6.35 -15.65
N THR A 105 -3.62 5.83 -15.49
CA THR A 105 -4.65 6.43 -14.64
C THR A 105 -4.42 5.99 -13.20
N PRO A 106 -4.28 6.92 -12.25
CA PRO A 106 -4.12 6.58 -10.84
C PRO A 106 -5.23 5.64 -10.33
N GLY A 107 -4.85 4.69 -9.49
CA GLY A 107 -5.80 3.75 -8.88
C GLY A 107 -6.23 2.57 -9.76
N THR A 108 -5.79 2.49 -11.00
CA THR A 108 -6.17 1.41 -11.91
C THR A 108 -5.01 0.40 -12.07
N VAL A 109 -5.33 -0.88 -11.96
CA VAL A 109 -4.40 -1.99 -12.19
C VAL A 109 -4.79 -2.73 -13.46
N LEU A 110 -3.85 -2.88 -14.37
CA LEU A 110 -4.03 -3.66 -15.59
C LEU A 110 -3.59 -5.10 -15.33
N ALA A 111 -4.56 -5.98 -15.09
CA ALA A 111 -4.29 -7.42 -14.94
C ALA A 111 -4.16 -8.14 -16.30
N ALA A 112 -4.40 -7.47 -17.41
CA ALA A 112 -4.37 -8.08 -18.74
C ALA A 112 -2.97 -8.62 -19.08
N GLY A 113 -2.88 -9.92 -19.30
CA GLY A 113 -1.63 -10.62 -19.63
C GLY A 113 -0.76 -11.02 -18.44
N ALA A 114 -1.11 -10.61 -17.22
CA ALA A 114 -0.44 -11.07 -16.02
C ALA A 114 -0.83 -12.53 -15.72
N THR A 115 0.16 -13.34 -15.30
CA THR A 115 -0.09 -14.71 -14.83
C THR A 115 -0.01 -14.80 -13.30
N ALA A 116 0.41 -13.74 -12.63
CA ALA A 116 0.38 -13.65 -11.18
C ALA A 116 -1.06 -13.74 -10.66
N GLN A 117 -1.21 -14.35 -9.50
CA GLN A 117 -2.49 -14.47 -8.81
C GLN A 117 -2.63 -13.39 -7.74
N LEU A 118 -3.75 -12.67 -7.75
CA LEU A 118 -4.09 -11.77 -6.65
C LEU A 118 -4.38 -12.61 -5.40
N VAL A 119 -3.68 -12.30 -4.33
CA VAL A 119 -3.76 -13.01 -3.05
C VAL A 119 -4.61 -12.23 -2.06
N ASP A 120 -4.27 -10.96 -1.87
CA ASP A 120 -4.91 -10.08 -0.90
C ASP A 120 -4.74 -8.61 -1.34
N GLY A 121 -5.44 -7.71 -0.66
CA GLY A 121 -5.29 -6.28 -0.95
C GLY A 121 -5.97 -5.39 0.07
N VAL A 122 -5.37 -4.23 0.27
CA VAL A 122 -5.88 -3.15 1.10
C VAL A 122 -6.27 -1.99 0.20
N ASN A 123 -7.54 -1.64 0.21
CA ASN A 123 -8.07 -0.49 -0.53
C ASN A 123 -8.39 0.63 0.47
N LEU A 124 -7.60 1.69 0.46
CA LEU A 124 -7.79 2.85 1.33
C LEU A 124 -8.81 3.85 0.77
N ASN A 125 -9.32 3.60 -0.44
CA ASN A 125 -10.34 4.45 -1.05
C ASN A 125 -11.72 4.32 -0.38
N GLY A 126 -11.92 3.29 0.41
CA GLY A 126 -13.05 3.08 1.29
C GLY A 126 -14.44 3.37 0.73
N THR A 127 -15.46 3.19 1.53
CA THR A 127 -16.81 3.66 1.29
C THR A 127 -16.88 5.19 1.35
N ILE A 128 -17.85 5.79 0.69
CA ILE A 128 -18.08 7.24 0.51
C ILE A 128 -17.82 8.10 1.77
N GLU A 129 -18.04 7.54 2.96
CA GLU A 129 -17.86 8.22 4.24
C GLU A 129 -16.38 8.41 4.66
N SER A 130 -15.45 7.67 4.08
CA SER A 130 -14.03 7.72 4.43
C SER A 130 -13.16 8.48 3.42
N GLN A 131 -13.69 8.76 2.23
CA GLN A 131 -12.91 9.29 1.10
C GLN A 131 -12.22 10.63 1.39
N ASP A 132 -12.83 11.49 2.20
CA ASP A 132 -12.28 12.82 2.47
C ASP A 132 -11.45 12.89 3.75
N GLN A 133 -11.23 11.77 4.43
CA GLN A 133 -10.72 11.79 5.81
C GLN A 133 -9.32 11.21 5.97
N ILE A 134 -8.84 10.42 5.01
CA ILE A 134 -7.51 9.79 5.08
C ILE A 134 -6.70 10.17 3.85
N TRP A 135 -5.45 10.49 4.08
CA TRP A 135 -4.46 10.81 3.06
C TRP A 135 -3.28 9.86 3.16
N THR A 136 -2.84 9.35 2.02
CA THR A 136 -1.68 8.47 1.95
C THR A 136 -0.61 9.08 1.07
N THR A 137 0.64 8.95 1.49
CA THR A 137 1.80 9.36 0.69
C THR A 137 2.81 8.22 0.68
N ILE A 138 3.30 7.86 -0.50
CA ILE A 138 4.32 6.84 -0.68
C ILE A 138 5.63 7.54 -1.00
N THR A 139 6.65 7.33 -0.17
CA THR A 139 7.99 7.89 -0.32
C THR A 139 8.99 6.75 -0.46
N GLY A 140 9.66 6.71 -1.58
CA GLY A 140 10.68 5.70 -1.87
C GLY A 140 12.06 6.05 -1.32
N PRO A 141 13.06 5.23 -1.64
CA PRO A 141 14.44 5.45 -1.24
C PRO A 141 14.93 6.85 -1.61
N GLY A 142 15.69 7.46 -0.70
CA GLY A 142 16.19 8.82 -0.92
C GLY A 142 15.15 9.93 -0.76
N GLY A 143 13.96 9.64 -0.25
CA GLY A 143 12.92 10.64 -0.02
C GLY A 143 12.10 11.02 -1.27
N VAL A 144 12.20 10.24 -2.34
CA VAL A 144 11.49 10.49 -3.60
C VAL A 144 10.01 10.15 -3.45
N ASN A 145 9.12 11.11 -3.75
CA ASN A 145 7.68 10.89 -3.75
C ASN A 145 7.28 10.00 -4.93
N MET A 146 6.56 8.91 -4.64
CA MET A 146 6.08 7.92 -5.61
C MET A 146 4.67 8.28 -6.10
N SER A 147 4.51 9.45 -6.73
CA SER A 147 3.21 9.94 -7.20
C SER A 147 2.56 9.08 -8.28
N SER A 148 3.31 8.24 -8.97
CA SER A 148 2.82 7.30 -9.99
C SER A 148 2.66 5.87 -9.48
N GLY A 149 2.76 5.66 -8.15
CA GLY A 149 2.76 4.34 -7.53
C GLY A 149 4.13 3.67 -7.50
N ALA A 150 4.18 2.45 -7.02
CA ALA A 150 5.42 1.69 -6.87
C ALA A 150 5.15 0.18 -6.80
N TYR A 151 6.20 -0.58 -6.99
CA TYR A 151 6.21 -2.03 -6.86
C TYR A 151 7.28 -2.47 -5.86
N MET A 152 6.95 -3.41 -5.00
CA MET A 152 7.91 -4.04 -4.11
C MET A 152 7.75 -5.55 -4.18
N CYS A 153 8.83 -6.25 -4.52
CA CYS A 153 8.82 -7.70 -4.68
C CYS A 153 9.73 -8.38 -3.67
N PHE A 154 9.22 -9.43 -3.06
CA PHE A 154 9.91 -10.28 -2.10
C PHE A 154 10.22 -11.62 -2.76
N THR A 155 11.46 -12.08 -2.68
CA THR A 155 11.84 -13.42 -3.14
C THR A 155 11.86 -14.42 -1.99
N PRO A 156 11.77 -15.73 -2.28
CA PRO A 156 11.90 -16.80 -1.28
C PRO A 156 13.20 -16.75 -0.46
N LEU A 157 14.25 -16.20 -1.05
CA LEU A 157 15.55 -16.03 -0.39
C LEU A 157 15.62 -14.78 0.52
N GLY A 158 14.50 -14.10 0.74
CA GLY A 158 14.41 -12.91 1.57
C GLY A 158 14.98 -11.63 0.95
N ARG A 159 15.32 -11.66 -0.35
CA ARG A 159 15.74 -10.45 -1.08
C ARG A 159 14.52 -9.64 -1.46
N THR A 160 14.67 -8.32 -1.36
CA THR A 160 13.63 -7.37 -1.70
C THR A 160 14.06 -6.53 -2.90
N TYR A 161 13.16 -6.33 -3.84
CA TYR A 161 13.36 -5.48 -5.01
C TYR A 161 12.30 -4.40 -5.02
N PHE A 162 12.66 -3.23 -5.53
CA PHE A 162 11.78 -2.08 -5.59
C PHE A 162 11.89 -1.41 -6.95
N THR A 163 10.78 -0.94 -7.48
CA THR A 163 10.75 -0.07 -8.66
C THR A 163 9.66 0.99 -8.50
N ALA A 164 9.94 2.19 -8.95
CA ALA A 164 9.02 3.33 -8.88
C ALA A 164 8.19 3.43 -10.16
N GLY A 165 6.93 3.79 -10.00
CA GLY A 165 6.07 4.40 -11.02
C GLY A 165 5.84 3.63 -12.30
N ASN A 166 5.56 4.38 -13.36
CA ASN A 166 5.15 3.91 -14.69
C ASN A 166 6.23 3.16 -15.50
N GLY A 167 7.38 2.87 -14.92
CA GLY A 167 8.49 2.18 -15.58
C GLY A 167 8.26 0.70 -15.85
N GLY A 168 7.05 0.21 -15.59
CA GLY A 168 6.72 -1.21 -15.69
C GLY A 168 7.42 -2.03 -14.59
N THR A 169 7.07 -3.30 -14.56
CA THR A 169 7.60 -4.29 -13.62
C THR A 169 9.04 -4.70 -13.93
N ASN A 170 9.84 -3.79 -14.46
CA ASN A 170 11.18 -4.08 -14.94
C ASN A 170 12.18 -4.16 -13.77
N PHE A 171 12.07 -5.22 -12.95
CA PHE A 171 13.08 -5.58 -11.96
C PHE A 171 14.35 -6.18 -12.59
N VAL A 172 14.49 -6.06 -13.92
CA VAL A 172 15.55 -6.69 -14.72
C VAL A 172 16.93 -6.18 -14.36
N SER A 173 17.06 -5.00 -13.78
CA SER A 173 18.35 -4.47 -13.37
C SER A 173 18.95 -5.16 -12.14
N GLY A 174 18.21 -6.08 -11.52
CA GLY A 174 18.72 -6.94 -10.44
C GLY A 174 19.24 -6.20 -9.21
N THR A 175 18.99 -4.90 -9.11
CA THR A 175 19.46 -4.10 -7.98
C THR A 175 18.58 -4.38 -6.78
N PRO A 176 19.10 -5.00 -5.72
CA PRO A 176 18.35 -5.17 -4.50
C PRO A 176 17.90 -3.80 -3.97
N PHE A 177 16.75 -3.77 -3.34
CA PHE A 177 16.26 -2.58 -2.67
C PHE A 177 17.24 -2.13 -1.59
N LEU A 178 17.81 -0.94 -1.76
CA LEU A 178 18.71 -0.32 -0.80
C LEU A 178 18.02 0.91 -0.21
N GLY A 179 17.70 0.84 1.08
CA GLY A 179 17.04 1.94 1.78
C GLY A 179 15.75 1.51 2.47
N GLU A 180 14.84 2.44 2.59
CA GLU A 180 13.52 2.21 3.18
C GLU A 180 12.42 2.82 2.31
N LEU A 181 11.28 2.13 2.27
CA LEU A 181 10.03 2.65 1.74
C LEU A 181 9.21 3.18 2.92
N GLN A 182 8.69 4.38 2.79
CA GLN A 182 7.84 5.00 3.79
C GLN A 182 6.45 5.23 3.21
N ILE A 183 5.43 4.72 3.88
CA ILE A 183 4.03 4.92 3.53
C ILE A 183 3.39 5.68 4.69
N SER A 184 3.16 6.96 4.47
CA SER A 184 2.56 7.83 5.47
C SER A 184 1.04 7.84 5.30
N VAL A 185 0.34 7.51 6.37
CA VAL A 185 -1.12 7.53 6.46
C VAL A 185 -1.52 8.58 7.49
N GLN A 186 -2.34 9.53 7.09
CA GLN A 186 -2.71 10.67 7.92
C GLN A 186 -4.17 11.04 7.69
N ARG A 187 -4.79 11.65 8.69
CA ARG A 187 -6.10 12.26 8.54
C ARG A 187 -6.04 13.44 7.58
N ALA A 188 -7.05 13.58 6.73
CA ALA A 188 -7.26 14.77 5.90
C ALA A 188 -8.55 15.48 6.30
N LEU A 189 -8.55 16.80 6.19
CA LEU A 189 -9.73 17.64 6.36
C LEU A 189 -9.74 18.70 5.26
N GLY A 190 -10.77 18.66 4.41
CA GLY A 190 -10.86 19.59 3.28
C GLY A 190 -9.67 19.55 2.33
N GLY A 191 -9.08 18.36 2.14
CA GLY A 191 -7.91 18.17 1.28
C GLY A 191 -6.55 18.54 1.91
N VAL A 192 -6.55 18.96 3.19
CA VAL A 192 -5.32 19.26 3.93
C VAL A 192 -5.02 18.14 4.91
N GLN A 193 -3.76 17.73 4.96
CA GLN A 193 -3.28 16.73 5.93
C GLN A 193 -3.25 17.35 7.33
N VAL A 194 -3.87 16.68 8.29
CA VAL A 194 -3.98 17.15 9.68
C VAL A 194 -3.85 15.99 10.67
N GLY A 195 -3.48 16.30 11.90
CA GLY A 195 -3.37 15.30 12.97
C GLY A 195 -2.06 14.50 12.93
N ILE A 196 -2.07 13.34 13.56
CA ILE A 196 -0.88 12.50 13.73
C ILE A 196 -0.60 11.70 12.46
N THR A 197 0.59 11.83 11.91
CA THR A 197 1.05 11.01 10.80
C THR A 197 1.50 9.64 11.30
N ARG A 198 0.99 8.59 10.68
CA ARG A 198 1.41 7.20 10.90
C ARG A 198 2.22 6.74 9.70
N THR A 199 3.49 6.51 9.89
CA THR A 199 4.38 6.09 8.80
C THR A 199 4.70 4.61 8.95
N VAL A 200 4.28 3.82 7.96
CA VAL A 200 4.71 2.43 7.79
C VAL A 200 6.08 2.47 7.11
N VAL A 201 7.09 2.01 7.81
CA VAL A 201 8.47 1.95 7.32
C VAL A 201 8.77 0.51 6.94
N VAL A 202 9.11 0.30 5.67
CA VAL A 202 9.51 -1.00 5.12
C VAL A 202 10.97 -0.93 4.72
N PRO A 203 11.90 -1.44 5.54
CA PRO A 203 13.32 -1.48 5.21
C PRO A 203 13.62 -2.56 4.16
N ASN A 204 14.84 -2.58 3.66
CA ASN A 204 15.31 -3.59 2.71
C ASN A 204 15.19 -5.04 3.22
N SER A 205 15.20 -5.23 4.53
CA SER A 205 14.94 -6.54 5.14
C SER A 205 13.48 -6.98 5.08
N GLY A 206 12.55 -6.09 4.73
CA GLY A 206 11.11 -6.33 4.73
C GLY A 206 10.46 -6.37 6.12
N ALA A 207 11.23 -6.11 7.19
CA ALA A 207 10.71 -6.08 8.57
C ALA A 207 9.96 -4.76 8.83
N THR A 208 8.68 -4.76 8.55
CA THR A 208 7.82 -3.57 8.63
C THR A 208 7.60 -3.08 10.06
N ARG A 209 7.65 -1.77 10.27
CA ARG A 209 7.33 -1.10 11.54
C ARG A 209 6.45 0.13 11.30
N ILE A 210 5.68 0.51 12.30
CA ILE A 210 4.88 1.75 12.29
C ILE A 210 5.54 2.76 13.22
N VAL A 211 5.70 3.98 12.72
CA VAL A 211 6.23 5.13 13.46
C VAL A 211 5.18 6.23 13.43
N SER A 212 4.93 6.85 14.58
CA SER A 212 4.03 8.01 14.70
C SER A 212 4.84 9.29 14.87
N LYS A 213 4.49 10.33 14.14
CA LYS A 213 5.09 11.67 14.22
C LYS A 213 4.01 12.71 14.45
#